data_1984caaa6f84c572854fb5d2811977f6
#
_entry.id   1984caaa6f84c572854fb5d2811977f6
#
_cell.length_a   1.000
_cell.length_b   1.000
_cell.length_c   1.000
_cell.angle_alpha   90.00
_cell.angle_beta   90.00
_cell.angle_gamma   90.00
#
_symmetry.space_group_name_H-M   'P 1'
#
loop_
_entity.id
_entity.type
_entity.pdbx_description
1 polymer ?
#
loop_
_entity_poly.entity_id
_entity_poly.type
_entity_poly.pdbx_seq_one_letter_code
_entity_poly.pdbx_strand_id
1 'polypeptide(L)'
;MRDNMNNAAGIMAAIAKGWKPNRYLSNMSMAAFADPKDYVATKIFPMCPVSTTTGFYYEFLKGDISRDNVQRKPTFGKVQPAKRGHTDKTYQCEVDQILVGVDEIGALDYARSGAPASIDPRRSSTRFVNEQMLLHLDLLFAENFFKTGVWDNEFTGISSGTPGAKQFLKFTDANFDPVHFFDERKREIRLAGRRTPNKLCLGYDTYLGLKAHPDILERVKYGGSTPNPATVNENVLAQLLGFKEVHVLMATHNKADEGQPDDMDFICESDGALMCYVTDHPQLDEPSAGYTFTWDMLGNGNYMAISTFEGDPATHAEFVEGLLSTDMRKTSDDLACYLSKCV
;
A
#
# COMPACT_ATOMS: atom_id res chain seq x y z
N MET A 1 -17.43 -4.75 -24.33
CA MET A 1 -18.78 -5.35 -24.19
C MET A 1 -18.76 -6.88 -23.97
N ARG A 2 -17.88 -7.66 -24.59
CA ARG A 2 -17.79 -9.12 -24.36
C ARG A 2 -17.29 -9.50 -22.95
N ASP A 3 -16.36 -8.73 -22.39
CA ASP A 3 -15.77 -9.03 -21.08
C ASP A 3 -16.77 -8.87 -19.93
N ASN A 4 -17.67 -7.88 -20.00
CA ASN A 4 -18.74 -7.70 -19.01
C ASN A 4 -19.77 -8.84 -19.01
N MET A 5 -20.00 -9.50 -20.15
CA MET A 5 -20.96 -10.61 -20.23
C MET A 5 -20.41 -11.90 -19.61
N ASN A 6 -19.11 -12.17 -19.75
CA ASN A 6 -18.48 -13.34 -19.13
C ASN A 6 -18.41 -13.21 -17.61
N ASN A 7 -18.18 -12.00 -17.10
CA ASN A 7 -18.16 -11.72 -15.67
C ASN A 7 -19.56 -11.85 -15.06
N ALA A 8 -20.60 -11.34 -15.77
CA ALA A 8 -22.00 -11.49 -15.35
C ALA A 8 -22.44 -12.96 -15.30
N ALA A 9 -21.98 -13.80 -16.24
CA ALA A 9 -22.30 -15.23 -16.25
C ALA A 9 -21.61 -15.97 -15.09
N GLY A 10 -20.39 -15.61 -14.73
CA GLY A 10 -19.67 -16.15 -13.57
C GLY A 10 -20.35 -15.82 -12.26
N ILE A 11 -20.77 -14.57 -12.08
CA ILE A 11 -21.51 -14.09 -10.90
C ILE A 11 -22.87 -14.80 -10.81
N MET A 12 -23.59 -14.92 -11.92
CA MET A 12 -24.88 -15.66 -11.96
C MET A 12 -24.70 -17.13 -11.58
N ALA A 13 -23.62 -17.77 -12.02
CA ALA A 13 -23.32 -19.15 -11.65
C ALA A 13 -22.97 -19.30 -10.15
N ALA A 14 -22.26 -18.34 -9.58
CA ALA A 14 -21.95 -18.31 -8.15
C ALA A 14 -23.21 -18.07 -7.30
N ILE A 15 -24.08 -17.16 -7.70
CA ILE A 15 -25.38 -16.91 -7.05
C ILE A 15 -26.27 -18.15 -7.11
N ALA A 16 -26.28 -18.88 -8.24
CA ALA A 16 -27.03 -20.13 -8.38
C ALA A 16 -26.53 -21.25 -7.45
N LYS A 17 -25.26 -21.18 -7.00
CA LYS A 17 -24.66 -22.07 -6.00
C LYS A 17 -24.89 -21.65 -4.55
N GLY A 18 -25.67 -20.57 -4.31
CA GLY A 18 -25.99 -20.09 -2.98
C GLY A 18 -25.08 -18.97 -2.44
N TRP A 19 -24.02 -18.58 -3.17
CA TRP A 19 -23.23 -17.43 -2.79
C TRP A 19 -24.00 -16.13 -3.06
N LYS A 20 -24.28 -15.38 -1.98
CA LYS A 20 -25.10 -14.16 -2.05
C LYS A 20 -24.37 -13.00 -1.37
N PRO A 21 -23.38 -12.38 -2.05
CA PRO A 21 -22.69 -11.23 -1.47
C PRO A 21 -23.69 -10.10 -1.19
N ASN A 22 -23.58 -9.53 0.01
CA ASN A 22 -24.38 -8.39 0.40
C ASN A 22 -23.76 -7.11 -0.15
N ARG A 23 -24.31 -6.57 -1.25
CA ARG A 23 -23.81 -5.37 -1.91
C ARG A 23 -23.74 -4.15 -1.00
N TYR A 24 -24.69 -4.01 -0.06
CA TYR A 24 -24.70 -2.90 0.89
C TYR A 24 -23.52 -2.99 1.85
N LEU A 25 -23.27 -4.15 2.45
CA LEU A 25 -22.15 -4.38 3.35
C LEU A 25 -20.82 -4.29 2.60
N SER A 26 -20.73 -4.84 1.39
CA SER A 26 -19.53 -4.74 0.54
C SER A 26 -19.22 -3.28 0.18
N ASN A 27 -20.21 -2.47 -0.19
CA ASN A 27 -20.03 -1.05 -0.47
C ASN A 27 -19.63 -0.25 0.78
N MET A 28 -20.20 -0.59 1.95
CA MET A 28 -19.81 0.01 3.23
C MET A 28 -18.36 -0.31 3.58
N SER A 29 -17.94 -1.53 3.32
CA SER A 29 -16.55 -1.94 3.52
C SER A 29 -15.59 -1.25 2.57
N MET A 30 -15.93 -1.15 1.29
CA MET A 30 -15.13 -0.39 0.32
C MET A 30 -14.99 1.09 0.71
N ALA A 31 -16.04 1.69 1.29
CA ALA A 31 -15.96 3.06 1.82
C ALA A 31 -15.03 3.16 3.04
N ALA A 32 -14.97 2.13 3.89
CA ALA A 32 -14.01 2.07 5.00
C ALA A 32 -12.55 1.93 4.50
N PHE A 33 -12.34 1.17 3.42
CA PHE A 33 -11.01 1.04 2.78
C PHE A 33 -10.55 2.33 2.09
N ALA A 34 -11.49 3.18 1.66
CA ALA A 34 -11.14 4.44 1.00
C ALA A 34 -10.46 5.45 1.94
N ASP A 35 -10.73 5.38 3.25
CA ASP A 35 -10.09 6.25 4.25
C ASP A 35 -9.68 5.46 5.51
N PRO A 36 -8.70 4.56 5.40
CA PRO A 36 -8.12 3.89 6.56
C PRO A 36 -7.30 4.91 7.37
N LYS A 37 -7.57 5.02 8.67
CA LYS A 37 -6.89 6.01 9.53
C LYS A 37 -5.43 5.64 9.76
N ASP A 38 -5.17 4.41 10.18
CA ASP A 38 -3.86 3.97 10.67
C ASP A 38 -3.15 3.04 9.67
N TYR A 39 -3.89 2.45 8.73
CA TYR A 39 -3.37 1.55 7.72
C TYR A 39 -2.96 2.30 6.46
N VAL A 40 -1.81 1.93 5.88
CA VAL A 40 -1.15 2.73 4.84
C VAL A 40 -0.91 1.95 3.55
N ALA A 41 -0.92 0.62 3.56
CA ALA A 41 -0.62 -0.20 2.37
C ALA A 41 -1.45 0.20 1.14
N THR A 42 -2.75 0.46 1.34
CA THR A 42 -3.68 0.86 0.28
C THR A 42 -3.37 2.25 -0.32
N LYS A 43 -2.65 3.09 0.43
CA LYS A 43 -2.27 4.46 0.03
C LYS A 43 -0.92 4.50 -0.67
N ILE A 44 -0.04 3.51 -0.41
CA ILE A 44 1.32 3.48 -0.96
C ILE A 44 1.30 3.05 -2.40
N PHE A 45 0.86 1.82 -2.68
CA PHE A 45 0.77 1.32 -4.04
C PHE A 45 -0.62 1.52 -4.63
N PRO A 46 -0.72 2.00 -5.88
CA PRO A 46 -2.01 2.23 -6.52
C PRO A 46 -2.69 0.90 -6.81
N MET A 47 -4.00 0.86 -6.59
CA MET A 47 -4.82 -0.30 -6.90
C MET A 47 -5.12 -0.37 -8.38
N CYS A 48 -4.80 -1.50 -8.99
CA CYS A 48 -5.07 -1.79 -10.39
C CYS A 48 -6.14 -2.87 -10.48
N PRO A 49 -7.41 -2.51 -10.77
CA PRO A 49 -8.48 -3.50 -10.87
C PRO A 49 -8.29 -4.36 -12.12
N VAL A 50 -8.31 -5.67 -11.94
CA VAL A 50 -8.17 -6.66 -12.99
C VAL A 50 -9.39 -7.56 -13.05
N SER A 51 -9.74 -8.00 -14.27
CA SER A 51 -10.91 -8.84 -14.51
C SER A 51 -10.65 -10.34 -14.28
N THR A 52 -9.38 -10.74 -14.28
CA THR A 52 -8.95 -12.13 -14.13
C THR A 52 -8.04 -12.27 -12.92
N THR A 53 -8.10 -13.40 -12.22
CA THR A 53 -7.24 -13.67 -11.06
C THR A 53 -5.77 -13.78 -11.42
N THR A 54 -5.47 -14.19 -12.65
CA THR A 54 -4.10 -14.31 -13.17
C THR A 54 -3.97 -13.58 -14.49
N GLY A 55 -2.83 -12.95 -14.70
CA GLY A 55 -2.54 -12.24 -15.93
C GLY A 55 -1.08 -11.81 -16.02
N PHE A 56 -0.76 -11.11 -17.10
CA PHE A 56 0.59 -10.60 -17.32
C PHE A 56 0.61 -9.09 -17.10
N TYR A 57 1.75 -8.60 -16.58
CA TYR A 57 2.09 -7.18 -16.56
C TYR A 57 3.48 -6.98 -17.15
N TYR A 58 3.76 -5.75 -17.60
CA TYR A 58 5.00 -5.43 -18.29
C TYR A 58 5.99 -4.74 -17.34
N GLU A 59 7.20 -5.28 -17.29
CA GLU A 59 8.35 -4.61 -16.72
C GLU A 59 9.18 -4.05 -17.89
N PHE A 60 9.27 -2.73 -17.99
CA PHE A 60 9.93 -2.07 -19.11
C PHE A 60 11.45 -2.07 -18.94
N LEU A 61 12.16 -2.40 -20.01
CA LEU A 61 13.60 -2.30 -20.03
C LEU A 61 14.01 -0.83 -20.10
N LYS A 62 14.68 -0.36 -19.06
CA LYS A 62 15.18 0.99 -18.86
C LYS A 62 15.97 1.53 -20.07
N GLY A 63 16.85 0.70 -20.65
CA GLY A 63 17.66 1.07 -21.77
C GLY A 63 16.88 1.48 -23.01
N ASP A 64 15.77 0.82 -23.29
CA ASP A 64 14.97 1.06 -24.48
C ASP A 64 14.08 2.31 -24.36
N ILE A 65 13.59 2.59 -23.16
CA ILE A 65 12.79 3.80 -22.88
C ILE A 65 13.68 5.05 -22.85
N SER A 66 14.95 4.92 -22.47
CA SER A 66 15.85 6.06 -22.24
C SER A 66 16.70 6.45 -23.45
N ARG A 67 16.68 5.63 -24.50
CA ARG A 67 17.48 5.88 -25.72
C ARG A 67 16.70 6.79 -26.67
N ASP A 68 17.40 7.76 -27.26
CA ASP A 68 16.87 8.52 -28.40
C ASP A 68 16.89 7.64 -29.65
N ASN A 69 15.72 7.18 -30.08
CA ASN A 69 15.50 6.38 -31.26
C ASN A 69 14.94 7.20 -32.43
N VAL A 70 14.86 8.53 -32.28
CA VAL A 70 14.39 9.40 -33.35
C VAL A 70 15.46 9.51 -34.45
N GLN A 71 15.10 9.17 -35.66
CA GLN A 71 15.96 9.23 -36.84
C GLN A 71 15.44 10.26 -37.84
N ARG A 72 16.36 11.04 -38.43
CA ARG A 72 15.99 11.97 -39.52
C ARG A 72 15.61 11.17 -40.74
N LYS A 73 14.38 11.32 -41.21
CA LYS A 73 13.88 10.63 -42.40
C LYS A 73 14.57 11.19 -43.66
N PRO A 74 15.28 10.39 -44.45
CA PRO A 74 15.79 10.82 -45.75
C PRO A 74 14.63 10.98 -46.73
N THR A 75 14.80 11.85 -47.74
CA THR A 75 13.82 12.00 -48.83
C THR A 75 13.67 10.65 -49.53
N PHE A 76 12.43 10.13 -49.62
CA PHE A 76 12.08 8.81 -50.17
C PHE A 76 12.72 7.61 -49.44
N GLY A 77 13.44 7.81 -48.34
CA GLY A 77 14.04 6.73 -47.56
C GLY A 77 13.10 6.15 -46.49
N LYS A 78 13.43 4.93 -46.01
CA LYS A 78 12.77 4.26 -44.89
C LYS A 78 13.60 4.51 -43.62
N VAL A 79 12.89 4.74 -42.51
CA VAL A 79 13.47 4.77 -41.14
C VAL A 79 13.24 3.42 -40.50
N GLN A 80 14.20 2.92 -39.73
CA GLN A 80 14.05 1.67 -39.02
C GLN A 80 13.07 1.84 -37.82
N PRO A 81 12.16 0.88 -37.60
CA PRO A 81 11.24 0.94 -36.46
C PRO A 81 12.01 0.82 -35.14
N ALA A 82 11.69 1.69 -34.21
CA ALA A 82 12.18 1.57 -32.82
C ALA A 82 11.52 0.37 -32.13
N LYS A 83 12.27 -0.36 -31.31
CA LYS A 83 11.76 -1.44 -30.48
C LYS A 83 11.63 -0.94 -29.05
N ARG A 84 10.53 -1.29 -28.40
CA ARG A 84 10.30 -1.12 -26.96
C ARG A 84 10.32 -2.51 -26.34
N GLY A 85 11.43 -2.86 -25.69
CA GLY A 85 11.56 -4.13 -24.99
C GLY A 85 10.79 -4.09 -23.65
N HIS A 86 10.19 -5.19 -23.31
CA HIS A 86 9.56 -5.44 -22.00
C HIS A 86 9.80 -6.88 -21.60
N THR A 87 9.74 -7.12 -20.30
CA THR A 87 9.72 -8.47 -19.72
C THR A 87 8.33 -8.73 -19.20
N ASP A 88 7.75 -9.85 -19.59
CA ASP A 88 6.44 -10.27 -19.12
C ASP A 88 6.59 -10.91 -17.74
N LYS A 89 5.89 -10.37 -16.76
CA LYS A 89 5.73 -10.94 -15.42
C LYS A 89 4.27 -11.26 -15.17
N THR A 90 4.00 -12.17 -14.26
CA THR A 90 2.65 -12.59 -13.92
C THR A 90 2.25 -12.07 -12.56
N TYR A 91 0.99 -11.65 -12.46
CA TYR A 91 0.31 -11.47 -11.18
C TYR A 91 -0.66 -12.62 -10.94
N GLN A 92 -0.92 -12.92 -9.68
CA GLN A 92 -1.87 -13.93 -9.25
C GLN A 92 -2.58 -13.42 -8.00
N CYS A 93 -3.80 -12.93 -8.17
CA CYS A 93 -4.63 -12.49 -7.04
C CYS A 93 -5.14 -13.72 -6.31
N GLU A 94 -4.64 -13.91 -5.10
CA GLU A 94 -5.13 -14.92 -4.17
C GLU A 94 -6.35 -14.38 -3.42
N VAL A 95 -7.18 -15.27 -2.90
CA VAL A 95 -8.39 -14.90 -2.16
C VAL A 95 -8.17 -15.22 -0.70
N ASP A 96 -8.18 -14.18 0.11
CA ASP A 96 -8.10 -14.27 1.56
C ASP A 96 -9.50 -14.20 2.15
N GLN A 97 -9.76 -15.00 3.18
CA GLN A 97 -11.05 -15.13 3.81
C GLN A 97 -10.96 -14.94 5.32
N ILE A 98 -11.91 -14.20 5.86
CA ILE A 98 -12.16 -14.13 7.29
C ILE A 98 -13.62 -14.41 7.59
N LEU A 99 -13.88 -15.18 8.64
CA LEU A 99 -15.21 -15.53 9.12
C LEU A 99 -15.38 -15.06 10.57
N VAL A 100 -16.49 -14.36 10.84
CA VAL A 100 -16.84 -13.92 12.19
C VAL A 100 -18.25 -14.38 12.51
N GLY A 101 -18.41 -15.16 13.58
CA GLY A 101 -19.70 -15.64 14.06
C GLY A 101 -20.45 -14.56 14.84
N VAL A 102 -21.74 -14.46 14.61
CA VAL A 102 -22.67 -13.65 15.38
C VAL A 102 -23.69 -14.59 16.00
N ASP A 103 -23.80 -14.60 17.33
CA ASP A 103 -24.80 -15.39 18.05
C ASP A 103 -26.20 -14.82 17.79
N GLU A 104 -27.09 -15.64 17.23
CA GLU A 104 -28.47 -15.24 16.94
C GLU A 104 -29.29 -14.94 18.20
N ILE A 105 -29.01 -15.65 19.30
CA ILE A 105 -29.71 -15.45 20.58
C ILE A 105 -29.34 -14.09 21.17
N GLY A 106 -28.06 -13.77 21.16
CA GLY A 106 -27.54 -12.44 21.55
C GLY A 106 -28.06 -11.31 20.66
N ALA A 107 -28.17 -11.54 19.35
CA ALA A 107 -28.72 -10.58 18.41
C ALA A 107 -30.23 -10.33 18.65
N LEU A 108 -31.02 -11.37 19.03
CA LEU A 108 -32.44 -11.25 19.40
C LEU A 108 -32.59 -10.46 20.70
N ASP A 109 -31.76 -10.70 21.70
CA ASP A 109 -31.80 -9.96 22.96
C ASP A 109 -31.48 -8.48 22.73
N TYR A 110 -30.46 -8.21 21.91
CA TYR A 110 -30.15 -6.85 21.46
C TYR A 110 -31.34 -6.18 20.78
N ALA A 111 -31.98 -6.85 19.81
CA ALA A 111 -33.13 -6.29 19.08
C ALA A 111 -34.33 -5.97 20.00
N ARG A 112 -34.49 -6.69 21.10
CA ARG A 112 -35.55 -6.47 22.11
C ARG A 112 -35.20 -5.42 23.15
N SER A 113 -33.92 -5.16 23.41
CA SER A 113 -33.43 -4.22 24.43
C SER A 113 -33.67 -2.75 24.06
N GLY A 114 -34.03 -2.43 22.82
CA GLY A 114 -34.17 -1.05 22.32
C GLY A 114 -32.80 -0.30 22.26
N ALA A 115 -31.70 -1.02 22.26
CA ALA A 115 -30.37 -0.44 22.18
C ALA A 115 -30.14 0.33 20.86
N PRO A 116 -29.25 1.34 20.85
CA PRO A 116 -29.00 2.13 19.64
C PRO A 116 -28.43 1.27 18.50
N ALA A 117 -28.86 1.53 17.27
CA ALA A 117 -28.36 0.82 16.07
C ALA A 117 -26.83 0.87 15.86
N SER A 118 -26.10 1.71 16.61
CA SER A 118 -24.65 1.77 16.61
C SER A 118 -23.97 0.57 17.26
N ILE A 119 -24.70 -0.19 18.09
CA ILE A 119 -24.19 -1.36 18.84
C ILE A 119 -24.66 -2.67 18.18
N ASP A 120 -25.26 -2.62 17.01
CA ASP A 120 -25.70 -3.81 16.26
C ASP A 120 -24.54 -4.81 16.08
N PRO A 121 -24.66 -6.07 16.55
CA PRO A 121 -23.61 -7.07 16.48
C PRO A 121 -23.12 -7.33 15.05
N ARG A 122 -24.02 -7.30 14.06
CA ARG A 122 -23.66 -7.49 12.64
C ARG A 122 -22.78 -6.36 12.12
N ARG A 123 -23.08 -5.11 12.49
CA ARG A 123 -22.26 -3.94 12.12
C ARG A 123 -20.91 -3.98 12.82
N SER A 124 -20.87 -4.41 14.07
CA SER A 124 -19.64 -4.58 14.83
C SER A 124 -18.74 -5.63 14.17
N SER A 125 -19.30 -6.80 13.82
CA SER A 125 -18.60 -7.87 13.12
C SER A 125 -18.09 -7.44 11.74
N THR A 126 -18.89 -6.69 10.98
CA THR A 126 -18.46 -6.15 9.68
C THR A 126 -17.28 -5.17 9.83
N ARG A 127 -17.31 -4.31 10.86
CA ARG A 127 -16.19 -3.40 11.14
C ARG A 127 -14.94 -4.16 11.51
N PHE A 128 -15.06 -5.17 12.35
CA PHE A 128 -13.95 -6.03 12.74
C PHE A 128 -13.35 -6.76 11.53
N VAL A 129 -14.20 -7.33 10.66
CA VAL A 129 -13.75 -7.96 9.40
C VAL A 129 -12.94 -6.98 8.55
N ASN A 130 -13.43 -5.73 8.40
CA ASN A 130 -12.72 -4.70 7.64
C ASN A 130 -11.38 -4.36 8.25
N GLU A 131 -11.32 -4.20 9.55
CA GLU A 131 -10.10 -3.86 10.29
C GLU A 131 -9.05 -4.97 10.16
N GLN A 132 -9.46 -6.23 10.29
CA GLN A 132 -8.58 -7.38 10.09
C GLN A 132 -8.04 -7.49 8.65
N MET A 133 -8.86 -7.17 7.66
CA MET A 133 -8.42 -7.17 6.26
C MET A 133 -7.44 -6.05 5.95
N LEU A 134 -7.63 -4.85 6.52
CA LEU A 134 -6.66 -3.76 6.40
C LEU A 134 -5.34 -4.09 7.09
N LEU A 135 -5.41 -4.68 8.29
CA LEU A 135 -4.26 -5.20 9.01
C LEU A 135 -3.48 -6.21 8.17
N HIS A 136 -4.20 -7.15 7.54
CA HIS A 136 -3.60 -8.17 6.67
C HIS A 136 -2.87 -7.54 5.47
N LEU A 137 -3.45 -6.52 4.84
CA LEU A 137 -2.79 -5.80 3.74
C LEU A 137 -1.51 -5.09 4.18
N ASP A 138 -1.51 -4.48 5.37
CA ASP A 138 -0.30 -3.84 5.90
C ASP A 138 0.77 -4.87 6.27
N LEU A 139 0.39 -6.06 6.78
CA LEU A 139 1.31 -7.18 6.99
C LEU A 139 1.94 -7.67 5.68
N LEU A 140 1.14 -7.86 4.64
CA LEU A 140 1.63 -8.24 3.32
C LEU A 140 2.58 -7.18 2.73
N PHE A 141 2.27 -5.89 2.94
CA PHE A 141 3.13 -4.80 2.53
C PHE A 141 4.47 -4.83 3.28
N ALA A 142 4.45 -4.98 4.60
CA ALA A 142 5.65 -5.04 5.42
C ALA A 142 6.55 -6.22 5.04
N GLU A 143 5.95 -7.41 4.91
CA GLU A 143 6.69 -8.63 4.59
C GLU A 143 7.30 -8.64 3.19
N ASN A 144 6.64 -8.00 2.23
CA ASN A 144 7.07 -8.08 0.83
C ASN A 144 7.87 -6.87 0.36
N PHE A 145 7.67 -5.67 0.96
CA PHE A 145 8.24 -4.44 0.41
C PHE A 145 8.98 -3.56 1.42
N PHE A 146 8.63 -3.62 2.71
CA PHE A 146 9.23 -2.76 3.73
C PHE A 146 10.24 -3.50 4.59
N LYS A 147 11.20 -4.14 3.92
CA LYS A 147 12.30 -4.86 4.57
C LYS A 147 13.56 -4.81 3.72
N THR A 148 14.68 -5.17 4.34
CA THR A 148 15.98 -5.30 3.67
C THR A 148 16.00 -6.46 2.66
N GLY A 149 16.77 -6.30 1.57
CA GLY A 149 16.96 -7.32 0.55
C GLY A 149 15.86 -7.40 -0.52
N VAL A 150 14.90 -6.49 -0.53
CA VAL A 150 13.83 -6.44 -1.53
C VAL A 150 14.18 -5.52 -2.69
N TRP A 151 14.82 -4.39 -2.41
CA TRP A 151 15.12 -3.36 -3.39
C TRP A 151 16.60 -3.33 -3.75
N ASP A 152 16.93 -3.17 -5.03
CA ASP A 152 18.32 -3.06 -5.49
C ASP A 152 19.01 -1.81 -4.95
N ASN A 153 18.26 -0.71 -4.82
CA ASN A 153 18.68 0.54 -4.21
C ASN A 153 18.40 0.51 -2.72
N GLU A 154 19.33 -0.03 -1.95
CA GLU A 154 19.23 -0.13 -0.51
C GLU A 154 20.43 0.55 0.17
N PHE A 155 20.15 1.33 1.22
CA PHE A 155 21.15 2.01 2.04
C PHE A 155 20.92 1.70 3.51
N THR A 156 22.03 1.56 4.25
CA THR A 156 22.00 1.22 5.68
C THR A 156 22.59 2.35 6.51
N GLY A 157 21.87 2.74 7.56
CA GLY A 157 22.34 3.75 8.51
C GLY A 157 23.46 3.23 9.39
N ILE A 158 24.46 4.07 9.64
CA ILE A 158 25.59 3.83 10.55
C ILE A 158 25.61 4.88 11.65
N SER A 159 25.96 4.47 12.87
CA SER A 159 25.94 5.36 14.04
C SER A 159 27.13 6.34 14.09
N SER A 160 28.25 6.04 13.42
CA SER A 160 29.45 6.87 13.42
C SER A 160 30.42 6.45 12.31
N GLY A 161 31.30 7.35 11.89
CA GLY A 161 32.33 7.09 10.89
C GLY A 161 32.00 7.73 9.54
N THR A 162 32.82 7.43 8.53
CA THR A 162 32.59 7.91 7.16
C THR A 162 31.70 6.91 6.43
N PRO A 163 30.52 7.32 5.91
CA PRO A 163 29.64 6.41 5.18
C PRO A 163 30.31 5.81 3.94
N GLY A 164 30.15 4.51 3.74
CA GLY A 164 30.51 3.82 2.51
C GLY A 164 29.50 4.08 1.37
N ALA A 165 29.71 3.45 0.21
CA ALA A 165 28.93 3.68 -1.00
C ALA A 165 27.41 3.43 -0.84
N LYS A 166 27.00 2.49 0.02
CA LYS A 166 25.59 2.19 0.34
C LYS A 166 25.28 2.41 1.82
N GLN A 167 25.91 3.40 2.44
CA GLN A 167 25.73 3.75 3.83
C GLN A 167 25.45 5.23 3.99
N PHE A 168 24.77 5.60 5.08
CA PHE A 168 24.53 6.98 5.47
C PHE A 168 24.59 7.11 7.00
N LEU A 169 24.81 8.32 7.50
CA LEU A 169 24.72 8.59 8.93
C LEU A 169 23.26 8.56 9.36
N LYS A 170 23.00 8.02 10.54
CA LYS A 170 21.65 7.95 11.11
C LYS A 170 21.01 9.34 11.20
N PHE A 171 19.70 9.40 11.07
CA PHE A 171 18.91 10.65 11.16
C PHE A 171 18.96 11.30 12.55
N THR A 172 19.45 10.59 13.56
CA THR A 172 19.70 11.14 14.89
C THR A 172 21.04 11.85 15.03
N ASP A 173 21.94 11.73 14.05
CA ASP A 173 23.25 12.41 14.07
C ASP A 173 23.09 13.87 13.65
N ALA A 174 23.56 14.81 14.49
CA ALA A 174 23.45 16.25 14.22
C ALA A 174 24.30 16.72 13.01
N ASN A 175 25.26 15.91 12.53
CA ASN A 175 26.06 16.23 11.34
C ASN A 175 25.43 15.70 10.04
N PHE A 176 24.30 15.03 10.11
CA PHE A 176 23.57 14.54 8.97
C PHE A 176 22.64 15.65 8.42
N ASP A 177 22.69 15.94 7.11
CA ASP A 177 21.72 16.82 6.45
C ASP A 177 20.64 15.98 5.74
N PRO A 178 19.43 15.84 6.34
CA PRO A 178 18.36 15.01 5.76
C PRO A 178 17.92 15.54 4.40
N VAL A 179 17.84 16.84 4.22
CA VAL A 179 17.31 17.45 2.99
C VAL A 179 18.27 17.17 1.82
N HIS A 180 19.55 17.38 2.02
CA HIS A 180 20.57 17.09 1.01
C HIS A 180 20.58 15.59 0.65
N PHE A 181 20.53 14.73 1.65
CA PHE A 181 20.51 13.28 1.44
C PHE A 181 19.31 12.81 0.61
N PHE A 182 18.10 13.26 0.94
CA PHE A 182 16.90 12.89 0.17
C PHE A 182 16.96 13.45 -1.26
N ASP A 183 17.51 14.64 -1.46
CA ASP A 183 17.66 15.21 -2.80
C ASP A 183 18.68 14.45 -3.66
N GLU A 184 19.78 13.97 -3.09
CA GLU A 184 20.73 13.09 -3.77
C GLU A 184 20.08 11.76 -4.18
N ARG A 185 19.32 11.12 -3.28
CA ARG A 185 18.62 9.86 -3.58
C ARG A 185 17.55 10.05 -4.65
N LYS A 186 16.79 11.16 -4.62
CA LYS A 186 15.86 11.50 -5.70
C LYS A 186 16.56 11.69 -7.04
N ARG A 187 17.73 12.34 -7.04
CA ARG A 187 18.54 12.50 -8.24
C ARG A 187 18.98 11.16 -8.80
N GLU A 188 19.41 10.23 -7.97
CA GLU A 188 19.79 8.87 -8.39
C GLU A 188 18.61 8.11 -9.01
N ILE A 189 17.46 8.08 -8.33
CA ILE A 189 16.26 7.44 -8.83
C ILE A 189 15.83 8.07 -10.16
N ARG A 190 15.91 9.41 -10.28
CA ARG A 190 15.57 10.09 -11.53
C ARG A 190 16.51 9.73 -12.68
N LEU A 191 17.80 9.56 -12.41
CA LEU A 191 18.77 9.11 -13.41
C LEU A 191 18.54 7.66 -13.79
N ALA A 192 18.16 6.83 -12.85
CA ALA A 192 17.86 5.43 -13.06
C ALA A 192 16.53 5.23 -13.79
N GLY A 193 15.42 5.74 -13.28
CA GLY A 193 14.05 5.45 -13.73
C GLY A 193 13.35 6.59 -14.47
N ARG A 194 14.03 7.74 -14.72
CA ARG A 194 13.48 8.95 -15.37
C ARG A 194 12.24 9.56 -14.67
N ARG A 195 11.93 9.11 -13.47
CA ARG A 195 10.85 9.64 -12.63
C ARG A 195 11.43 10.12 -11.30
N THR A 196 10.84 11.17 -10.74
CA THR A 196 11.22 11.65 -9.41
C THR A 196 10.29 10.99 -8.38
N PRO A 197 10.81 10.40 -7.30
CA PRO A 197 9.99 9.85 -6.23
C PRO A 197 8.98 10.87 -5.72
N ASN A 198 7.76 10.42 -5.52
CA ASN A 198 6.65 11.26 -5.06
C ASN A 198 6.10 10.86 -3.71
N LYS A 199 6.36 9.62 -3.25
CA LYS A 199 5.92 9.13 -1.94
C LYS A 199 7.12 8.76 -1.08
N LEU A 200 7.00 9.04 0.22
CA LEU A 200 7.95 8.66 1.25
C LEU A 200 7.19 7.98 2.39
N CYS A 201 7.53 6.72 2.65
CA CYS A 201 6.99 5.92 3.75
C CYS A 201 8.05 5.87 4.85
N LEU A 202 7.68 6.23 6.06
CA LEU A 202 8.56 6.29 7.22
C LEU A 202 8.07 5.33 8.29
N GLY A 203 8.98 4.53 8.85
CA GLY A 203 8.74 3.86 10.12
C GLY A 203 8.56 4.88 11.23
N TYR A 204 7.90 4.49 12.32
CA TYR A 204 7.52 5.42 13.39
C TYR A 204 8.73 6.09 14.07
N ASP A 205 9.78 5.31 14.38
CA ASP A 205 10.98 5.84 15.01
C ASP A 205 11.76 6.75 14.05
N THR A 206 11.80 6.38 12.78
CA THR A 206 12.41 7.21 11.71
C THR A 206 11.69 8.56 11.60
N TYR A 207 10.36 8.57 11.67
CA TYR A 207 9.58 9.80 11.70
C TYR A 207 9.91 10.66 12.91
N LEU A 208 10.00 10.06 14.10
CA LEU A 208 10.38 10.78 15.33
C LEU A 208 11.80 11.36 15.23
N GLY A 209 12.74 10.58 14.69
CA GLY A 209 14.12 11.03 14.46
C GLY A 209 14.18 12.24 13.53
N LEU A 210 13.49 12.20 12.39
CA LEU A 210 13.42 13.34 11.46
C LEU A 210 12.71 14.55 12.06
N LYS A 211 11.64 14.33 12.81
CA LYS A 211 10.88 15.41 13.47
C LYS A 211 11.71 16.15 14.50
N ALA A 212 12.60 15.45 15.20
CA ALA A 212 13.48 16.01 16.22
C ALA A 212 14.80 16.55 15.65
N HIS A 213 15.10 16.36 14.35
CA HIS A 213 16.36 16.73 13.75
C HIS A 213 16.58 18.27 13.75
N PRO A 214 17.75 18.78 14.21
CA PRO A 214 17.97 20.21 14.36
C PRO A 214 17.83 20.98 13.05
N ASP A 215 18.34 20.48 11.92
CA ASP A 215 18.24 21.16 10.63
C ASP A 215 16.80 21.29 10.13
N ILE A 216 15.97 20.29 10.38
CA ILE A 216 14.54 20.33 10.04
C ILE A 216 13.83 21.39 10.90
N LEU A 217 14.09 21.36 12.21
CA LEU A 217 13.50 22.33 13.15
C LEU A 217 13.95 23.76 12.82
N GLU A 218 15.19 23.97 12.46
CA GLU A 218 15.71 25.28 12.09
C GLU A 218 15.07 25.80 10.80
N ARG A 219 14.99 24.98 9.76
CA ARG A 219 14.33 25.35 8.49
C ARG A 219 12.86 25.65 8.67
N VAL A 220 12.14 24.90 9.49
CA VAL A 220 10.73 25.15 9.81
C VAL A 220 10.56 26.46 10.60
N LYS A 221 11.46 26.74 11.56
CA LYS A 221 11.48 27.99 12.32
C LYS A 221 11.63 29.22 11.43
N TYR A 222 12.54 29.18 10.49
CA TYR A 222 12.82 30.32 9.61
C TYR A 222 11.93 30.40 8.37
N GLY A 223 11.26 29.32 8.00
CA GLY A 223 10.30 29.28 6.88
C GLY A 223 8.90 29.80 7.21
N GLY A 224 8.56 29.95 8.49
CA GLY A 224 7.24 30.40 8.94
C GLY A 224 7.23 31.87 9.33
N SER A 225 6.40 32.70 8.69
CA SER A 225 6.16 34.10 9.09
C SER A 225 5.17 34.24 10.26
N THR A 226 4.82 33.18 10.95
CA THR A 226 3.85 33.14 12.06
C THR A 226 4.54 33.04 13.42
N PRO A 227 4.08 33.76 14.45
CA PRO A 227 4.68 33.74 15.78
C PRO A 227 4.46 32.46 16.59
N ASN A 228 3.68 31.50 16.08
CA ASN A 228 3.54 30.16 16.68
C ASN A 228 4.58 29.22 16.13
N PRO A 229 5.29 28.45 16.97
CA PRO A 229 6.20 27.41 16.50
C PRO A 229 5.41 26.41 15.64
N ALA A 230 5.75 26.31 14.35
CA ALA A 230 5.13 25.35 13.47
C ALA A 230 5.42 23.94 13.99
N THR A 231 4.36 23.19 14.27
CA THR A 231 4.50 21.78 14.63
C THR A 231 4.91 21.01 13.37
N VAL A 232 6.02 20.30 13.44
CA VAL A 232 6.45 19.43 12.35
C VAL A 232 5.48 18.26 12.25
N ASN A 233 4.70 18.24 11.17
CA ASN A 233 3.78 17.15 10.83
C ASN A 233 4.16 16.54 9.47
N GLU A 234 3.47 15.50 9.05
CA GLU A 234 3.71 14.80 7.78
C GLU A 234 3.68 15.73 6.56
N ASN A 235 2.72 16.67 6.52
CA ASN A 235 2.60 17.61 5.42
C ASN A 235 3.77 18.61 5.35
N VAL A 236 4.25 19.08 6.51
CA VAL A 236 5.42 19.96 6.59
C VAL A 236 6.68 19.23 6.15
N LEU A 237 6.85 17.97 6.57
CA LEU A 237 7.95 17.12 6.10
C LEU A 237 7.86 16.88 4.59
N ALA A 238 6.68 16.60 4.06
CA ALA A 238 6.47 16.42 2.63
C ALA A 238 6.92 17.65 1.83
N GLN A 239 6.52 18.84 2.25
CA GLN A 239 6.91 20.09 1.61
C GLN A 239 8.41 20.37 1.73
N LEU A 240 8.99 20.17 2.91
CA LEU A 240 10.41 20.42 3.17
C LEU A 240 11.31 19.49 2.38
N LEU A 241 10.98 18.19 2.38
CA LEU A 241 11.71 17.17 1.67
C LEU A 241 11.33 17.08 0.19
N GLY A 242 10.32 17.83 -0.29
CA GLY A 242 9.90 17.88 -1.68
C GLY A 242 9.28 16.58 -2.18
N PHE A 243 8.47 15.92 -1.35
CA PHE A 243 7.60 14.81 -1.72
C PHE A 243 6.16 15.28 -1.89
N LYS A 244 5.38 14.54 -2.67
CA LYS A 244 3.93 14.79 -2.79
C LYS A 244 3.21 14.36 -1.53
N GLU A 245 3.58 13.18 -1.01
CA GLU A 245 2.96 12.56 0.15
C GLU A 245 4.03 11.92 1.04
N VAL A 246 3.87 12.07 2.36
CA VAL A 246 4.63 11.35 3.38
C VAL A 246 3.65 10.54 4.19
N HIS A 247 3.91 9.26 4.31
CA HIS A 247 3.11 8.33 5.08
C HIS A 247 3.93 7.77 6.24
N VAL A 248 3.38 7.82 7.45
CA VAL A 248 4.00 7.24 8.64
C VAL A 248 3.32 5.91 8.95
N LEU A 249 4.12 4.86 9.07
CA LEU A 249 3.66 3.50 9.31
C LEU A 249 3.50 3.31 10.82
N MET A 250 2.27 3.47 11.32
CA MET A 250 1.92 3.46 12.75
C MET A 250 1.11 2.24 13.16
N ALA A 251 0.69 1.41 12.22
CA ALA A 251 -0.13 0.25 12.49
C ALA A 251 0.64 -0.76 13.35
N THR A 252 -0.03 -1.32 14.34
CA THR A 252 0.52 -2.31 15.27
C THR A 252 -0.24 -3.62 15.15
N HIS A 253 0.42 -4.73 15.47
CA HIS A 253 -0.18 -6.05 15.54
C HIS A 253 0.35 -6.82 16.76
N ASN A 254 -0.38 -7.84 17.17
CA ASN A 254 0.04 -8.77 18.19
C ASN A 254 0.81 -9.93 17.53
N LYS A 255 2.07 -10.13 17.91
CA LYS A 255 2.91 -11.24 17.44
C LYS A 255 2.71 -12.53 18.21
N ALA A 256 2.05 -12.45 19.39
CA ALA A 256 1.83 -13.60 20.22
C ALA A 256 0.79 -14.56 19.63
N ASP A 257 1.00 -15.85 19.80
CA ASP A 257 0.00 -16.86 19.48
C ASP A 257 -1.22 -16.75 20.41
N GLU A 258 -2.38 -17.23 19.92
CA GLU A 258 -3.62 -17.21 20.68
C GLU A 258 -3.45 -17.92 22.05
N GLY A 259 -3.84 -17.22 23.13
CA GLY A 259 -3.72 -17.71 24.51
C GLY A 259 -2.38 -17.45 25.19
N GLN A 260 -1.43 -16.80 24.53
CA GLN A 260 -0.21 -16.30 25.14
C GLN A 260 -0.36 -14.83 25.58
N PRO A 261 0.52 -14.31 26.46
CA PRO A 261 0.55 -12.87 26.78
C PRO A 261 0.76 -12.03 25.51
N ASP A 262 0.07 -10.89 25.43
CA ASP A 262 0.16 -10.00 24.29
C ASP A 262 1.59 -9.49 24.05
N ASP A 263 2.06 -9.59 22.81
CA ASP A 263 3.34 -9.03 22.32
C ASP A 263 3.04 -8.06 21.17
N MET A 264 2.76 -6.82 21.55
CA MET A 264 2.40 -5.75 20.60
C MET A 264 3.64 -5.12 19.99
N ASP A 265 3.70 -5.10 18.65
CA ASP A 265 4.78 -4.45 17.90
C ASP A 265 4.24 -3.73 16.68
N PHE A 266 5.06 -2.86 16.06
CA PHE A 266 4.73 -2.25 14.78
C PHE A 266 4.74 -3.31 13.67
N ILE A 267 3.81 -3.18 12.71
CA ILE A 267 3.75 -4.08 11.55
C ILE A 267 4.99 -3.92 10.67
N CYS A 268 5.40 -2.67 10.42
CA CYS A 268 6.57 -2.34 9.63
C CYS A 268 7.78 -2.03 10.52
N GLU A 269 9.00 -2.27 10.01
CA GLU A 269 10.23 -1.90 10.71
C GLU A 269 10.20 -0.41 11.09
N SER A 270 10.24 -0.10 12.39
CA SER A 270 10.07 1.26 12.91
C SER A 270 11.23 2.19 12.53
N ASP A 271 12.41 1.63 12.28
CA ASP A 271 13.65 2.33 11.89
C ASP A 271 13.92 2.34 10.39
N GLY A 272 12.96 1.89 9.57
CA GLY A 272 13.03 1.86 8.13
C GLY A 272 12.43 3.10 7.44
N ALA A 273 12.79 3.32 6.17
CA ALA A 273 12.13 4.26 5.27
C ALA A 273 12.13 3.75 3.83
N LEU A 274 11.05 3.96 3.11
CA LEU A 274 10.92 3.63 1.70
C LEU A 274 10.54 4.87 0.90
N MET A 275 11.37 5.22 -0.05
CA MET A 275 11.14 6.31 -0.98
C MET A 275 10.82 5.70 -2.35
N CYS A 276 9.67 6.04 -2.94
CA CYS A 276 9.24 5.45 -4.20
C CYS A 276 8.54 6.44 -5.13
N TYR A 277 8.59 6.13 -6.41
CA TYR A 277 7.71 6.76 -7.40
C TYR A 277 6.53 5.86 -7.69
N VAL A 278 5.35 6.42 -7.56
CA VAL A 278 4.09 5.72 -7.79
C VAL A 278 3.22 6.57 -8.69
N THR A 279 2.60 5.94 -9.70
CA THR A 279 1.70 6.65 -10.62
C THR A 279 0.35 6.94 -9.97
N ASP A 280 -0.24 8.09 -10.31
CA ASP A 280 -1.61 8.42 -9.89
C ASP A 280 -2.68 7.72 -10.74
N HIS A 281 -2.28 7.20 -11.92
CA HIS A 281 -3.18 6.53 -12.87
C HIS A 281 -2.67 5.11 -13.14
N PRO A 282 -3.09 4.12 -12.34
CA PRO A 282 -2.63 2.75 -12.50
C PRO A 282 -3.09 2.17 -13.84
N GLN A 283 -2.11 1.76 -14.65
CA GLN A 283 -2.31 1.05 -15.91
C GLN A 283 -1.19 0.02 -16.05
N LEU A 284 -1.47 -1.05 -16.79
CA LEU A 284 -0.51 -2.15 -16.97
C LEU A 284 0.79 -1.74 -17.67
N ASP A 285 0.79 -0.65 -18.40
CA ASP A 285 1.93 -0.13 -19.17
C ASP A 285 2.55 1.16 -18.59
N GLU A 286 2.06 1.69 -17.48
CA GLU A 286 2.64 2.87 -16.81
C GLU A 286 3.73 2.43 -15.81
N PRO A 287 4.92 3.02 -15.83
CA PRO A 287 5.97 2.69 -14.88
C PRO A 287 5.64 3.19 -13.46
N SER A 288 5.74 2.30 -12.48
CA SER A 288 5.58 2.56 -11.05
C SER A 288 6.56 1.69 -10.27
N ALA A 289 6.83 1.99 -9.01
CA ALA A 289 7.63 1.13 -8.16
C ALA A 289 6.93 -0.19 -7.85
N GLY A 290 5.61 -0.14 -7.66
CA GLY A 290 4.79 -1.30 -7.40
C GLY A 290 3.32 -1.03 -7.72
N TYR A 291 2.56 -2.10 -7.84
CA TYR A 291 1.12 -2.10 -8.02
C TYR A 291 0.48 -3.10 -7.05
N THR A 292 -0.73 -2.77 -6.61
CA THR A 292 -1.63 -3.70 -5.96
C THR A 292 -2.69 -4.13 -6.98
N PHE A 293 -2.53 -5.32 -7.54
CA PHE A 293 -3.54 -5.89 -8.42
C PHE A 293 -4.73 -6.34 -7.57
N THR A 294 -5.92 -5.97 -7.99
CA THR A 294 -7.15 -6.27 -7.26
C THR A 294 -8.14 -6.93 -8.21
N TRP A 295 -8.53 -8.16 -7.88
CA TRP A 295 -9.53 -8.85 -8.69
C TRP A 295 -10.92 -8.35 -8.39
N ASP A 296 -11.60 -7.87 -9.43
CA ASP A 296 -13.01 -7.43 -9.33
C ASP A 296 -13.96 -8.64 -9.23
N MET A 297 -14.14 -9.15 -8.01
CA MET A 297 -14.98 -10.30 -7.74
C MET A 297 -16.47 -10.05 -8.05
N LEU A 298 -16.93 -8.80 -7.96
CA LEU A 298 -18.36 -8.44 -8.11
C LEU A 298 -18.68 -7.71 -9.43
N GLY A 299 -17.70 -7.46 -10.28
CA GLY A 299 -17.88 -6.77 -11.55
C GLY A 299 -18.16 -5.26 -11.44
N ASN A 300 -17.87 -4.65 -10.29
CA ASN A 300 -18.11 -3.23 -10.01
C ASN A 300 -16.85 -2.48 -9.55
N GLY A 301 -15.67 -3.04 -9.77
CA GLY A 301 -14.40 -2.53 -9.23
C GLY A 301 -14.18 -2.90 -7.75
N ASN A 302 -15.03 -3.73 -7.18
CA ASN A 302 -14.92 -4.17 -5.79
C ASN A 302 -14.07 -5.44 -5.69
N TYR A 303 -12.91 -5.32 -5.06
CA TYR A 303 -12.01 -6.44 -4.77
C TYR A 303 -12.27 -7.09 -3.41
N MET A 304 -13.25 -6.58 -2.68
CA MET A 304 -13.71 -7.09 -1.40
C MET A 304 -15.19 -7.43 -1.49
N ALA A 305 -15.57 -8.60 -1.02
CA ALA A 305 -16.94 -9.06 -0.93
C ALA A 305 -17.26 -9.41 0.52
N ILE A 306 -18.38 -8.89 1.03
CA ILE A 306 -18.93 -9.32 2.32
C ILE A 306 -20.25 -10.04 2.08
N SER A 307 -20.33 -11.22 2.64
CA SER A 307 -21.54 -12.02 2.66
C SER A 307 -21.93 -12.38 4.09
N THR A 308 -23.21 -12.65 4.29
CA THR A 308 -23.73 -13.22 5.52
C THR A 308 -24.45 -14.52 5.19
N PHE A 309 -24.23 -15.55 5.97
CA PHE A 309 -24.91 -16.82 5.83
C PHE A 309 -25.23 -17.44 7.19
N GLU A 310 -26.30 -18.19 7.23
CA GLU A 310 -26.71 -18.95 8.40
C GLU A 310 -25.79 -20.16 8.57
N GLY A 311 -25.31 -20.38 9.78
CA GLY A 311 -24.52 -21.55 10.16
C GLY A 311 -25.36 -22.81 10.31
N ASP A 312 -24.80 -23.80 10.98
CA ASP A 312 -25.55 -25.02 11.35
C ASP A 312 -26.72 -24.61 12.28
N PRO A 313 -27.97 -25.06 11.99
CA PRO A 313 -29.15 -24.78 12.85
C PRO A 313 -28.95 -25.16 14.32
N ALA A 314 -28.07 -26.11 14.61
CA ALA A 314 -27.74 -26.50 15.98
C ALA A 314 -26.89 -25.50 16.73
N THR A 315 -26.16 -24.60 16.04
CA THR A 315 -25.25 -23.61 16.66
C THR A 315 -25.91 -22.25 16.86
N HIS A 316 -27.07 -22.00 16.26
CA HIS A 316 -27.78 -20.70 16.31
C HIS A 316 -26.84 -19.52 16.02
N ALA A 317 -25.97 -19.67 15.02
CA ALA A 317 -25.01 -18.68 14.63
C ALA A 317 -25.22 -18.23 13.19
N GLU A 318 -25.14 -16.91 12.98
CA GLU A 318 -24.99 -16.28 11.66
C GLU A 318 -23.52 -15.92 11.47
N PHE A 319 -22.96 -16.14 10.30
CA PHE A 319 -21.58 -15.80 9.99
C PHE A 319 -21.51 -14.60 9.05
N VAL A 320 -20.65 -13.67 9.39
CA VAL A 320 -20.20 -12.59 8.49
C VAL A 320 -18.90 -13.05 7.86
N GLU A 321 -18.91 -13.22 6.55
CA GLU A 321 -17.77 -13.60 5.74
C GLU A 321 -17.23 -12.37 5.05
N GLY A 322 -15.93 -12.17 5.12
CA GLY A 322 -15.20 -11.24 4.28
C GLY A 322 -14.25 -11.98 3.35
N LEU A 323 -14.28 -11.65 2.07
CA LEU A 323 -13.36 -12.13 1.04
C LEU A 323 -12.62 -10.93 0.46
N LEU A 324 -11.30 -11.03 0.40
CA LEU A 324 -10.39 -10.04 -0.17
C LEU A 324 -9.57 -10.71 -1.26
N SER A 325 -9.39 -10.07 -2.41
CA SER A 325 -8.55 -10.63 -3.47
C SER A 325 -7.58 -9.61 -3.99
N THR A 326 -6.32 -9.74 -3.59
CA THR A 326 -5.26 -8.81 -3.95
C THR A 326 -3.96 -9.54 -4.26
N ASP A 327 -3.10 -8.89 -5.03
CA ASP A 327 -1.71 -9.30 -5.22
C ASP A 327 -0.82 -8.05 -5.35
N MET A 328 0.07 -7.85 -4.40
CA MET A 328 1.02 -6.73 -4.41
C MET A 328 2.29 -7.16 -5.15
N ARG A 329 2.65 -6.45 -6.20
CA ARG A 329 3.84 -6.76 -6.99
C ARG A 329 4.75 -5.56 -7.17
N LYS A 330 6.04 -5.80 -7.01
CA LYS A 330 7.09 -4.87 -7.40
C LYS A 330 7.20 -4.87 -8.92
N THR A 331 7.15 -3.68 -9.52
CA THR A 331 7.19 -3.53 -10.99
C THR A 331 8.47 -2.88 -11.50
N SER A 332 9.19 -2.15 -10.65
CA SER A 332 10.49 -1.56 -11.01
C SER A 332 11.36 -1.31 -9.79
N ASP A 333 12.57 -1.84 -9.80
CA ASP A 333 13.59 -1.58 -8.77
C ASP A 333 14.20 -0.18 -8.86
N ASP A 334 14.30 0.36 -10.07
CA ASP A 334 14.90 1.67 -10.33
C ASP A 334 14.06 2.85 -9.81
N LEU A 335 12.80 2.61 -9.43
CA LEU A 335 11.84 3.64 -9.00
C LEU A 335 11.65 3.70 -7.49
N ALA A 336 12.38 2.91 -6.73
CA ALA A 336 12.34 2.94 -5.28
C ALA A 336 13.73 2.88 -4.65
N CYS A 337 13.82 3.32 -3.40
CA CYS A 337 15.01 3.23 -2.57
C CYS A 337 14.59 2.94 -1.13
N TYR A 338 15.13 1.87 -0.55
CA TYR A 338 14.89 1.48 0.82
C TYR A 338 16.05 1.91 1.72
N LEU A 339 15.73 2.43 2.88
CA LEU A 339 16.67 2.87 3.91
C LEU A 339 16.42 2.04 5.16
N SER A 340 17.43 1.35 5.62
CA SER A 340 17.38 0.55 6.84
C SER A 340 18.20 1.21 7.96
N LYS A 341 17.83 0.95 9.22
CA LYS A 341 18.55 1.46 10.42
C LYS A 341 18.71 2.98 10.39
N CYS A 342 17.63 3.68 10.13
CA CYS A 342 17.64 5.13 10.00
C CYS A 342 17.87 5.85 11.34
N VAL A 343 17.56 5.20 12.47
CA VAL A 343 17.63 5.75 13.85
C VAL A 343 18.49 4.93 14.78
#